data_b1d67fd2146ae0570232e030ecf40e8f
#
_entry.id   b1d67fd2146ae0570232e030ecf40e8f
#
_cell.length_a   1.000
_cell.length_b   1.000
_cell.length_c   1.000
_cell.angle_alpha   90.00
_cell.angle_beta   90.00
_cell.angle_gamma   90.00
#
_symmetry.space_group_name_H-M   'P 1'
#
loop_
_entity.id
_entity.type
_entity.pdbx_description
1 polymer ?
#
loop_
_entity_poly.entity_id
_entity_poly.type
_entity_poly.pdbx_seq_one_letter_code
_entity_poly.pdbx_strand_id
1 'polypeptide(L)'
;MTAKNGKLTSFVKALRGRRIGVAGDFMLDRYIWGSATRLSPEAPVPVVDFKDESQVLGGAGNVARNLAALGATVFPFGVVGDDEEGRAIRSLFDAEGMTAKGVVVDASRVTTVKTRIVARHQQIVRVDRERREPLSRALEDRLVRAIKVALPKLGALVVSDYAKGVVTDTLADRVLTECHRRGVPALVKPKESRLYAYRGASMIVCNAKEAGFFVIRSLEDEEAVDQAGRALL
;
A
#
# COMPACT_ATOMS: atom_id res chain seq x y z
N MET A 1 -13.43 18.74 -24.42
CA MET A 1 -13.22 18.13 -23.08
C MET A 1 -14.23 17.04 -22.68
N THR A 2 -15.37 16.90 -23.31
CA THR A 2 -16.48 15.99 -22.91
C THR A 2 -16.27 14.51 -23.24
N ALA A 3 -15.57 14.14 -24.31
CA ALA A 3 -15.40 12.73 -24.71
C ALA A 3 -14.40 11.94 -23.83
N LYS A 4 -13.37 12.58 -23.24
CA LYS A 4 -12.44 11.93 -22.30
C LYS A 4 -13.11 11.59 -20.96
N ASN A 5 -14.03 12.42 -20.48
CA ASN A 5 -14.75 12.18 -19.23
C ASN A 5 -15.70 10.98 -19.29
N GLY A 6 -16.32 10.71 -20.44
CA GLY A 6 -17.21 9.56 -20.63
C GLY A 6 -16.48 8.21 -20.52
N LYS A 7 -15.25 8.12 -21.06
CA LYS A 7 -14.42 6.90 -20.94
C LYS A 7 -13.99 6.62 -19.49
N LEU A 8 -13.52 7.64 -18.76
CA LEU A 8 -13.11 7.47 -17.35
C LEU A 8 -14.29 7.01 -16.48
N THR A 9 -15.46 7.62 -16.67
CA THR A 9 -16.68 7.22 -15.93
C THR A 9 -17.07 5.77 -16.23
N SER A 10 -16.91 5.30 -17.47
CA SER A 10 -17.21 3.91 -17.84
C SER A 10 -16.23 2.93 -17.18
N PHE A 11 -14.93 3.26 -17.10
CA PHE A 11 -13.93 2.44 -16.40
C PHE A 11 -14.23 2.33 -14.90
N VAL A 12 -14.56 3.45 -14.24
CA VAL A 12 -14.94 3.43 -12.82
C VAL A 12 -16.20 2.58 -12.61
N LYS A 13 -17.20 2.71 -13.47
CA LYS A 13 -18.40 1.86 -13.41
C LYS A 13 -18.08 0.37 -13.58
N ALA A 14 -17.10 0.04 -14.43
CA ALA A 14 -16.67 -1.35 -14.66
C ALA A 14 -15.95 -1.98 -13.45
N LEU A 15 -15.48 -1.19 -12.48
CA LEU A 15 -14.88 -1.69 -11.22
C LEU A 15 -15.95 -2.18 -10.23
N ARG A 16 -17.19 -1.75 -10.36
CA ARG A 16 -18.26 -2.11 -9.41
C ARG A 16 -18.44 -3.63 -9.34
N GLY A 17 -18.37 -4.17 -8.11
CA GLY A 17 -18.52 -5.59 -7.86
C GLY A 17 -17.33 -6.45 -8.31
N ARG A 18 -16.29 -5.86 -8.95
CA ARG A 18 -15.08 -6.61 -9.27
C ARG A 18 -14.35 -7.02 -7.99
N ARG A 19 -13.93 -8.26 -7.93
CA ARG A 19 -13.23 -8.84 -6.77
C ARG A 19 -11.74 -8.64 -6.96
N ILE A 20 -11.13 -7.79 -6.12
CA ILE A 20 -9.74 -7.40 -6.25
C ILE A 20 -9.01 -7.73 -4.95
N GLY A 21 -7.91 -8.50 -5.06
CA GLY A 21 -6.99 -8.70 -3.96
C GLY A 21 -6.02 -7.51 -3.86
N VAL A 22 -5.69 -7.08 -2.64
CA VAL A 22 -4.62 -6.12 -2.38
C VAL A 22 -3.67 -6.72 -1.38
N ALA A 23 -2.46 -7.04 -1.83
CA ALA A 23 -1.39 -7.60 -1.01
C ALA A 23 -0.29 -6.56 -0.80
N GLY A 24 0.24 -6.43 0.43
CA GLY A 24 1.35 -5.51 0.68
C GLY A 24 1.48 -5.01 2.10
N ASP A 25 2.20 -3.90 2.24
CA ASP A 25 2.52 -3.28 3.52
C ASP A 25 1.37 -2.41 4.00
N PHE A 26 0.61 -2.90 4.97
CA PHE A 26 -0.40 -2.12 5.66
C PHE A 26 0.24 -1.23 6.72
N MET A 27 -0.28 -0.02 6.86
CA MET A 27 0.13 0.91 7.90
C MET A 27 -1.05 1.74 8.37
N LEU A 28 -0.93 2.27 9.57
CA LEU A 28 -1.88 3.22 10.13
C LEU A 28 -1.33 4.64 9.93
N ASP A 29 -2.05 5.45 9.18
CA ASP A 29 -1.80 6.89 9.13
C ASP A 29 -2.62 7.55 10.24
N ARG A 30 -1.92 8.09 11.25
CA ARG A 30 -2.49 8.78 12.40
C ARG A 30 -2.27 10.28 12.25
N TYR A 31 -3.30 11.07 12.44
CA TYR A 31 -3.23 12.52 12.42
C TYR A 31 -3.60 13.06 13.79
N ILE A 32 -2.70 13.82 14.38
CA ILE A 32 -2.94 14.58 15.62
C ILE A 32 -3.12 16.02 15.21
N TRP A 33 -4.31 16.53 15.42
CA TRP A 33 -4.68 17.89 15.10
C TRP A 33 -4.56 18.78 16.32
N GLY A 34 -3.96 19.96 16.16
CA GLY A 34 -3.76 20.87 17.28
C GLY A 34 -3.60 22.32 16.89
N SER A 35 -3.27 23.16 17.87
CA SER A 35 -2.84 24.53 17.67
C SER A 35 -1.43 24.72 18.24
N ALA A 36 -0.60 25.47 17.51
CA ALA A 36 0.74 25.86 17.95
C ALA A 36 0.77 27.39 18.09
N THR A 37 0.73 27.88 19.31
CA THR A 37 0.67 29.33 19.60
C THR A 37 1.89 29.83 20.35
N ARG A 38 2.72 28.93 20.89
CA ARG A 38 3.89 29.27 21.69
C ARG A 38 5.03 28.30 21.41
N LEU A 39 6.25 28.74 21.71
CA LEU A 39 7.43 27.86 21.74
C LEU A 39 7.56 27.23 23.14
N SER A 40 8.23 26.07 23.18
CA SER A 40 8.58 25.42 24.43
C SER A 40 9.64 26.26 25.19
N PRO A 41 9.54 26.36 26.54
CA PRO A 41 10.63 26.93 27.33
C PRO A 41 11.87 26.01 27.40
N GLU A 42 11.74 24.72 27.05
CA GLU A 42 12.80 23.73 27.16
C GLU A 42 13.66 23.64 25.88
N ALA A 43 13.11 24.01 24.72
CA ALA A 43 13.80 23.96 23.43
C ALA A 43 13.11 24.85 22.40
N PRO A 44 13.79 25.29 21.31
CA PRO A 44 13.20 26.13 20.27
C PRO A 44 12.24 25.34 19.34
N VAL A 45 11.26 24.67 19.91
CA VAL A 45 10.26 23.87 19.21
C VAL A 45 8.85 24.35 19.57
N PRO A 46 7.88 24.25 18.65
CA PRO A 46 6.49 24.61 18.95
C PRO A 46 5.87 23.62 19.95
N VAL A 47 5.07 24.15 20.87
CA VAL A 47 4.13 23.34 21.69
C VAL A 47 2.84 23.22 20.90
N VAL A 48 2.40 22.00 20.67
CA VAL A 48 1.12 21.70 20.01
C VAL A 48 0.09 21.31 21.06
N ASP A 49 -0.89 22.17 21.27
CA ASP A 49 -2.03 21.90 22.13
C ASP A 49 -2.99 20.99 21.35
N PHE A 50 -3.21 19.77 21.87
CA PHE A 50 -4.05 18.73 21.27
C PHE A 50 -5.51 19.19 21.12
N LYS A 51 -6.13 18.87 19.99
CA LYS A 51 -7.55 19.12 19.72
C LYS A 51 -8.31 17.88 19.33
N ASP A 52 -7.75 17.08 18.42
CA ASP A 52 -8.42 15.92 17.85
C ASP A 52 -7.41 14.91 17.32
N GLU A 53 -7.82 13.67 17.14
CA GLU A 53 -7.06 12.61 16.50
C GLU A 53 -7.91 11.87 15.46
N SER A 54 -7.31 11.55 14.34
CA SER A 54 -7.94 10.69 13.34
C SER A 54 -6.97 9.62 12.83
N GLN A 55 -7.52 8.47 12.47
CA GLN A 55 -6.77 7.32 12.00
C GLN A 55 -7.36 6.83 10.68
N VAL A 56 -6.50 6.54 9.70
CA VAL A 56 -6.92 6.02 8.39
C VAL A 56 -5.97 4.93 7.92
N LEU A 57 -6.46 4.07 7.03
CA LEU A 57 -5.65 3.06 6.35
C LEU A 57 -4.61 3.72 5.45
N GLY A 58 -3.32 3.42 5.66
CA GLY A 58 -2.19 3.90 4.87
C GLY A 58 -1.51 2.77 4.06
N GLY A 59 -0.56 3.13 3.21
CA GLY A 59 0.17 2.19 2.38
C GLY A 59 -0.74 1.36 1.47
N ALA A 60 -0.56 0.05 1.46
CA ALA A 60 -1.43 -0.88 0.73
C ALA A 60 -2.88 -0.82 1.21
N GLY A 61 -3.12 -0.45 2.49
CA GLY A 61 -4.46 -0.23 3.03
C GLY A 61 -5.19 0.94 2.36
N ASN A 62 -4.49 2.03 2.05
CA ASN A 62 -5.06 3.15 1.30
C ASN A 62 -5.42 2.74 -0.15
N VAL A 63 -4.63 1.87 -0.78
CA VAL A 63 -4.97 1.31 -2.10
C VAL A 63 -6.26 0.49 -2.01
N ALA A 64 -6.38 -0.36 -1.00
CA ALA A 64 -7.58 -1.16 -0.75
C ALA A 64 -8.82 -0.27 -0.55
N ARG A 65 -8.71 0.75 0.28
CA ARG A 65 -9.75 1.76 0.54
C ARG A 65 -10.20 2.48 -0.72
N ASN A 66 -9.27 2.96 -1.54
CA ASN A 66 -9.60 3.64 -2.79
C ASN A 66 -10.36 2.72 -3.77
N LEU A 67 -9.95 1.45 -3.88
CA LEU A 67 -10.65 0.47 -4.72
C LEU A 67 -12.06 0.18 -4.19
N ALA A 68 -12.23 0.05 -2.89
CA ALA A 68 -13.54 -0.12 -2.26
C ALA A 68 -14.44 1.10 -2.51
N ALA A 69 -13.91 2.33 -2.36
CA ALA A 69 -14.63 3.56 -2.66
C ALA A 69 -15.07 3.68 -4.12
N LEU A 70 -14.32 3.06 -5.05
CA LEU A 70 -14.69 2.95 -6.46
C LEU A 70 -15.71 1.81 -6.75
N GLY A 71 -16.13 1.11 -5.69
CA GLY A 71 -17.17 0.07 -5.76
C GLY A 71 -16.67 -1.35 -6.01
N ALA A 72 -15.35 -1.61 -5.91
CA ALA A 72 -14.81 -2.96 -5.96
C ALA A 72 -15.04 -3.71 -4.64
N THR A 73 -15.16 -5.03 -4.71
CA THR A 73 -15.10 -5.92 -3.54
C THR A 73 -13.65 -6.26 -3.28
N VAL A 74 -13.07 -5.71 -2.21
CA VAL A 74 -11.64 -5.80 -1.94
C VAL A 74 -11.31 -6.86 -0.89
N PHE A 75 -10.23 -7.61 -1.11
CA PHE A 75 -9.68 -8.63 -0.24
C PHE A 75 -8.26 -8.23 0.17
N PRO A 76 -8.05 -7.69 1.38
CA PRO A 76 -6.73 -7.30 1.86
C PRO A 76 -5.90 -8.52 2.30
N PHE A 77 -4.62 -8.54 1.92
CA PHE A 77 -3.62 -9.54 2.28
C PHE A 77 -2.35 -8.85 2.77
N GLY A 78 -1.94 -9.10 3.99
CA GLY A 78 -0.76 -8.48 4.58
C GLY A 78 -0.51 -8.95 5.99
N VAL A 79 0.41 -8.27 6.68
CA VAL A 79 0.77 -8.62 8.06
C VAL A 79 0.71 -7.36 8.92
N VAL A 80 0.16 -7.51 10.12
CA VAL A 80 0.13 -6.49 11.18
C VAL A 80 0.67 -7.09 12.48
N GLY A 81 1.06 -6.25 13.41
CA GLY A 81 1.45 -6.67 14.76
C GLY A 81 0.27 -7.14 15.60
N ASP A 82 0.55 -7.81 16.71
CA ASP A 82 -0.43 -8.07 17.77
C ASP A 82 -0.45 -6.89 18.76
N ASP A 83 -0.74 -5.72 18.24
CA ASP A 83 -0.79 -4.46 18.97
C ASP A 83 -2.12 -3.73 18.70
N GLU A 84 -2.32 -2.61 19.39
CA GLU A 84 -3.52 -1.80 19.26
C GLU A 84 -3.73 -1.31 17.81
N GLU A 85 -2.65 -0.91 17.16
CA GLU A 85 -2.71 -0.40 15.79
C GLU A 85 -2.99 -1.50 14.75
N GLY A 86 -2.52 -2.73 15.00
CA GLY A 86 -2.90 -3.90 14.20
C GLY A 86 -4.38 -4.21 14.31
N ARG A 87 -4.95 -4.10 15.53
CA ARG A 87 -6.40 -4.21 15.75
C ARG A 87 -7.15 -3.08 15.07
N ALA A 88 -6.65 -1.82 15.18
CA ALA A 88 -7.25 -0.67 14.53
C ALA A 88 -7.31 -0.82 13.00
N ILE A 89 -6.22 -1.26 12.35
CA ILE A 89 -6.20 -1.52 10.90
C ILE A 89 -7.27 -2.56 10.51
N ARG A 90 -7.39 -3.65 11.26
CA ARG A 90 -8.40 -4.68 10.97
C ARG A 90 -9.81 -4.16 11.14
N SER A 91 -10.08 -3.39 12.20
CA SER A 91 -11.36 -2.75 12.43
C SER A 91 -11.70 -1.73 11.33
N LEU A 92 -10.73 -0.96 10.84
CA LEU A 92 -10.92 -0.03 9.72
C LEU A 92 -11.27 -0.79 8.42
N PHE A 93 -10.64 -1.93 8.14
CA PHE A 93 -11.04 -2.76 6.99
C PHE A 93 -12.49 -3.22 7.11
N ASP A 94 -12.89 -3.74 8.29
CA ASP A 94 -14.25 -4.22 8.52
C ASP A 94 -15.28 -3.08 8.44
N ALA A 95 -14.96 -1.89 8.97
CA ALA A 95 -15.81 -0.70 8.90
C ALA A 95 -16.03 -0.20 7.46
N GLU A 96 -15.06 -0.40 6.58
CA GLU A 96 -15.17 -0.08 5.14
C GLU A 96 -15.70 -1.26 4.29
N GLY A 97 -16.27 -2.30 4.92
CA GLY A 97 -16.87 -3.46 4.26
C GLY A 97 -15.87 -4.44 3.65
N MET A 98 -14.60 -4.37 4.03
CA MET A 98 -13.55 -5.29 3.62
C MET A 98 -13.27 -6.31 4.71
N THR A 99 -13.30 -7.60 4.39
CA THR A 99 -12.99 -8.62 5.39
C THR A 99 -11.49 -8.73 5.65
N ALA A 100 -11.07 -8.56 6.90
CA ALA A 100 -9.68 -8.67 7.33
C ALA A 100 -9.15 -10.14 7.42
N LYS A 101 -9.85 -11.14 6.88
CA LYS A 101 -9.46 -12.56 6.94
C LYS A 101 -8.10 -12.88 6.30
N GLY A 102 -7.67 -12.07 5.34
CA GLY A 102 -6.35 -12.20 4.70
C GLY A 102 -5.22 -11.48 5.44
N VAL A 103 -5.54 -10.74 6.52
CA VAL A 103 -4.56 -10.01 7.33
C VAL A 103 -4.03 -10.92 8.43
N VAL A 104 -2.76 -11.28 8.32
CA VAL A 104 -2.07 -12.16 9.28
C VAL A 104 -1.58 -11.31 10.46
N VAL A 105 -1.74 -11.81 11.67
CA VAL A 105 -1.18 -11.20 12.90
C VAL A 105 0.14 -11.87 13.24
N ASP A 106 1.16 -11.06 13.53
CA ASP A 106 2.50 -11.46 13.95
C ASP A 106 2.87 -10.76 15.27
N ALA A 107 2.88 -11.50 16.36
CA ALA A 107 3.22 -10.97 17.69
C ALA A 107 4.67 -10.50 17.83
N SER A 108 5.56 -10.92 16.93
CA SER A 108 6.97 -10.49 16.94
C SER A 108 7.22 -9.14 16.24
N ARG A 109 6.20 -8.59 15.56
CA ARG A 109 6.28 -7.38 14.74
C ARG A 109 5.46 -6.25 15.36
N VAL A 110 5.94 -5.03 15.25
CA VAL A 110 5.11 -3.84 15.50
C VAL A 110 4.39 -3.44 14.22
N THR A 111 3.15 -3.01 14.34
CA THR A 111 2.39 -2.44 13.22
C THR A 111 3.03 -1.11 12.81
N THR A 112 3.18 -0.90 11.51
CA THR A 112 3.70 0.37 10.98
C THR A 112 2.69 1.48 11.20
N VAL A 113 3.14 2.56 11.86
CA VAL A 113 2.34 3.77 12.11
C VAL A 113 3.10 5.00 11.64
N LYS A 114 2.39 5.89 10.97
CA LYS A 114 2.89 7.22 10.56
C LYS A 114 2.06 8.29 11.23
N THR A 115 2.54 8.81 12.36
CA THR A 115 1.87 9.87 13.10
C THR A 115 2.28 11.23 12.55
N ARG A 116 1.31 11.99 12.04
CA ARG A 116 1.49 13.36 11.57
C ARG A 116 0.88 14.32 12.57
N ILE A 117 1.70 15.22 13.09
CA ILE A 117 1.24 16.29 13.97
C ILE A 117 0.99 17.52 13.10
N VAL A 118 -0.25 17.99 13.08
CA VAL A 118 -0.72 19.09 12.21
C VAL A 118 -1.26 20.21 13.09
N ALA A 119 -0.73 21.42 12.89
CA ALA A 119 -1.20 22.61 13.56
C ALA A 119 -1.37 23.74 12.54
N ARG A 120 -2.44 24.54 12.66
CA ARG A 120 -2.74 25.67 11.76
C ARG A 120 -2.66 25.30 10.26
N HIS A 121 -3.18 24.12 9.88
CA HIS A 121 -3.14 23.58 8.51
C HIS A 121 -1.74 23.20 7.98
N GLN A 122 -0.73 23.15 8.85
CA GLN A 122 0.63 22.80 8.51
C GLN A 122 1.09 21.55 9.25
N GLN A 123 1.75 20.63 8.56
CA GLN A 123 2.38 19.48 9.21
C GLN A 123 3.64 19.96 9.92
N ILE A 124 3.66 19.85 11.23
CA ILE A 124 4.80 20.24 12.09
C ILE A 124 5.88 19.17 12.07
N VAL A 125 5.48 17.92 12.26
CA VAL A 125 6.41 16.78 12.32
C VAL A 125 5.68 15.48 11.96
N ARG A 126 6.43 14.49 11.49
CA ARG A 126 5.97 13.11 11.34
C ARG A 126 6.83 12.18 12.18
N VAL A 127 6.19 11.35 12.98
CA VAL A 127 6.82 10.29 13.76
C VAL A 127 6.46 8.95 13.13
N ASP A 128 7.47 8.20 12.70
CA ASP A 128 7.30 6.89 12.09
C ASP A 128 7.71 5.78 13.09
N ARG A 129 6.75 4.90 13.43
CA ARG A 129 7.02 3.66 14.17
C ARG A 129 6.90 2.51 13.17
N GLU A 130 8.00 1.88 12.84
CA GLU A 130 8.04 0.85 11.81
C GLU A 130 9.16 -0.17 12.04
N ARG A 131 8.94 -1.36 11.52
CA ARG A 131 9.95 -2.40 11.30
C ARG A 131 10.03 -2.72 9.82
N ARG A 132 11.25 -2.95 9.32
CA ARG A 132 11.51 -3.21 7.90
C ARG A 132 12.04 -4.61 7.64
N GLU A 133 12.23 -5.40 8.69
CA GLU A 133 12.74 -6.76 8.57
C GLU A 133 11.78 -7.60 7.71
N PRO A 134 12.34 -8.40 6.79
CA PRO A 134 11.54 -9.32 5.98
C PRO A 134 10.70 -10.27 6.84
N LEU A 135 9.57 -10.70 6.31
CA LEU A 135 8.77 -11.74 6.95
C LEU A 135 9.57 -13.03 7.14
N SER A 136 9.32 -13.72 8.24
CA SER A 136 9.79 -15.10 8.40
C SER A 136 9.15 -15.99 7.34
N ARG A 137 9.84 -17.08 6.99
CA ARG A 137 9.32 -18.07 6.03
C ARG A 137 7.93 -18.60 6.38
N ALA A 138 7.69 -18.83 7.67
CA ALA A 138 6.38 -19.31 8.15
C ALA A 138 5.26 -18.30 7.90
N LEU A 139 5.52 -17.02 8.08
CA LEU A 139 4.55 -15.93 7.79
C LEU A 139 4.33 -15.76 6.31
N GLU A 140 5.40 -15.81 5.49
CA GLU A 140 5.26 -15.83 4.03
C GLU A 140 4.37 -16.98 3.57
N ASP A 141 4.61 -18.17 4.09
CA ASP A 141 3.83 -19.37 3.74
C ASP A 141 2.35 -19.23 4.12
N ARG A 142 2.07 -18.58 5.26
CA ARG A 142 0.68 -18.29 5.66
C ARG A 142 0.03 -17.30 4.71
N LEU A 143 0.73 -16.21 4.37
CA LEU A 143 0.21 -15.17 3.49
C LEU A 143 0.02 -15.68 2.06
N VAL A 144 1.00 -16.41 1.51
CA VAL A 144 0.91 -17.03 0.19
C VAL A 144 -0.26 -18.03 0.12
N ARG A 145 -0.47 -18.83 1.15
CA ARG A 145 -1.63 -19.75 1.21
C ARG A 145 -2.95 -18.98 1.20
N ALA A 146 -3.07 -17.91 1.99
CA ALA A 146 -4.28 -17.08 2.00
C ALA A 146 -4.59 -16.49 0.62
N ILE A 147 -3.57 -15.95 -0.06
CA ILE A 147 -3.71 -15.41 -1.42
C ILE A 147 -4.10 -16.53 -2.39
N LYS A 148 -3.42 -17.67 -2.39
CA LYS A 148 -3.69 -18.81 -3.31
C LYS A 148 -5.12 -19.33 -3.20
N VAL A 149 -5.68 -19.37 -1.99
CA VAL A 149 -7.07 -19.78 -1.75
C VAL A 149 -8.07 -18.76 -2.33
N ALA A 150 -7.71 -17.46 -2.30
CA ALA A 150 -8.59 -16.41 -2.81
C ALA A 150 -8.50 -16.23 -4.32
N LEU A 151 -7.31 -16.42 -4.92
CA LEU A 151 -7.03 -16.16 -6.35
C LEU A 151 -8.10 -16.65 -7.33
N PRO A 152 -8.68 -17.86 -7.22
CA PRO A 152 -9.72 -18.33 -8.16
C PRO A 152 -10.98 -17.47 -8.18
N LYS A 153 -11.16 -16.62 -7.17
CA LYS A 153 -12.32 -15.74 -7.03
C LYS A 153 -11.99 -14.27 -7.34
N LEU A 154 -10.72 -13.98 -7.63
CA LEU A 154 -10.26 -12.60 -7.89
C LEU A 154 -10.23 -12.33 -9.40
N GLY A 155 -10.65 -11.13 -9.78
CA GLY A 155 -10.48 -10.61 -11.14
C GLY A 155 -9.10 -9.98 -11.36
N ALA A 156 -8.42 -9.57 -10.28
CA ALA A 156 -7.04 -9.07 -10.30
C ALA A 156 -6.43 -9.12 -8.89
N LEU A 157 -5.09 -9.09 -8.84
CA LEU A 157 -4.33 -8.87 -7.61
C LEU A 157 -3.47 -7.61 -7.75
N VAL A 158 -3.52 -6.72 -6.77
CA VAL A 158 -2.59 -5.58 -6.64
C VAL A 158 -1.57 -5.92 -5.57
N VAL A 159 -0.28 -5.80 -5.91
CA VAL A 159 0.84 -5.89 -4.96
C VAL A 159 1.38 -4.48 -4.72
N SER A 160 1.28 -4.00 -3.50
CA SER A 160 1.68 -2.64 -3.12
C SER A 160 2.82 -2.68 -2.11
N ASP A 161 4.05 -2.51 -2.59
CA ASP A 161 5.28 -2.58 -1.82
C ASP A 161 5.72 -1.20 -1.35
N TYR A 162 5.85 -1.04 -0.02
CA TYR A 162 6.39 0.15 0.65
C TYR A 162 7.72 -0.14 1.36
N ALA A 163 8.35 -1.28 1.07
CA ALA A 163 9.59 -1.75 1.71
C ALA A 163 9.49 -1.78 3.25
N LYS A 164 8.36 -2.30 3.76
CA LYS A 164 8.17 -2.55 5.19
C LYS A 164 8.27 -4.04 5.54
N GLY A 165 8.82 -4.83 4.63
CA GLY A 165 9.19 -6.22 4.84
C GLY A 165 8.08 -7.25 4.60
N VAL A 166 6.85 -6.85 4.27
CA VAL A 166 5.78 -7.81 3.92
C VAL A 166 6.00 -8.38 2.53
N VAL A 167 6.28 -7.53 1.55
CA VAL A 167 6.58 -7.97 0.19
C VAL A 167 8.06 -8.33 0.10
N THR A 168 8.41 -9.59 0.35
CA THR A 168 9.76 -10.12 0.12
C THR A 168 9.91 -10.58 -1.33
N ASP A 169 11.14 -10.79 -1.81
CA ASP A 169 11.39 -11.31 -3.17
C ASP A 169 10.75 -12.68 -3.37
N THR A 170 10.88 -13.55 -2.35
CA THR A 170 10.28 -14.88 -2.34
C THR A 170 8.76 -14.83 -2.36
N LEU A 171 8.15 -13.92 -1.58
CA LEU A 171 6.70 -13.77 -1.58
C LEU A 171 6.21 -13.26 -2.94
N ALA A 172 6.86 -12.23 -3.49
CA ALA A 172 6.51 -11.65 -4.77
C ALA A 172 6.59 -12.71 -5.89
N ASP A 173 7.70 -13.42 -6.02
CA ASP A 173 7.89 -14.49 -7.01
C ASP A 173 6.79 -15.56 -6.91
N ARG A 174 6.54 -16.08 -5.71
CA ARG A 174 5.54 -17.14 -5.47
C ARG A 174 4.12 -16.70 -5.79
N VAL A 175 3.79 -15.44 -5.50
CA VAL A 175 2.45 -14.90 -5.73
C VAL A 175 2.27 -14.58 -7.20
N LEU A 176 3.24 -13.95 -7.86
CA LEU A 176 3.17 -13.60 -9.28
C LEU A 176 3.16 -14.85 -10.17
N THR A 177 3.99 -15.86 -9.86
CA THR A 177 3.95 -17.16 -10.54
C THR A 177 2.57 -17.80 -10.44
N GLU A 178 1.93 -17.75 -9.26
CA GLU A 178 0.59 -18.32 -9.10
C GLU A 178 -0.49 -17.51 -9.81
N CYS A 179 -0.37 -16.18 -9.85
CA CYS A 179 -1.24 -15.31 -10.64
C CYS A 179 -1.15 -15.65 -12.13
N HIS A 180 0.07 -15.74 -12.66
CA HIS A 180 0.32 -16.12 -14.05
C HIS A 180 -0.26 -17.48 -14.39
N ARG A 181 0.02 -18.51 -13.58
CA ARG A 181 -0.50 -19.87 -13.77
C ARG A 181 -2.03 -19.95 -13.81
N ARG A 182 -2.71 -19.04 -13.11
CA ARG A 182 -4.19 -18.98 -13.03
C ARG A 182 -4.82 -17.98 -13.98
N GLY A 183 -4.05 -17.24 -14.75
CA GLY A 183 -4.54 -16.18 -15.63
C GLY A 183 -5.17 -14.99 -14.87
N VAL A 184 -4.77 -14.77 -13.58
CA VAL A 184 -5.23 -13.63 -12.80
C VAL A 184 -4.24 -12.47 -13.00
N PRO A 185 -4.66 -11.33 -13.56
CA PRO A 185 -3.78 -10.19 -13.74
C PRO A 185 -3.21 -9.70 -12.40
N ALA A 186 -1.88 -9.49 -12.36
CA ALA A 186 -1.17 -8.96 -11.21
C ALA A 186 -0.60 -7.57 -11.53
N LEU A 187 -1.03 -6.56 -10.77
CA LEU A 187 -0.52 -5.19 -10.89
C LEU A 187 0.40 -4.93 -9.72
N VAL A 188 1.59 -4.40 -9.98
CA VAL A 188 2.59 -4.14 -8.94
C VAL A 188 2.91 -2.66 -8.87
N LYS A 189 2.83 -2.09 -7.67
CA LYS A 189 3.42 -0.81 -7.30
C LYS A 189 4.72 -1.11 -6.55
N PRO A 190 5.87 -1.07 -7.24
CA PRO A 190 7.14 -1.47 -6.66
C PRO A 190 7.71 -0.39 -5.76
N LYS A 191 8.70 -0.78 -4.93
CA LYS A 191 9.63 0.13 -4.28
C LYS A 191 11.00 0.10 -4.99
N GLU A 192 11.71 1.23 -4.99
CA GLU A 192 12.83 1.61 -5.84
C GLU A 192 13.99 0.61 -5.97
N SER A 193 14.14 -0.40 -5.12
CA SER A 193 15.35 -1.24 -5.10
C SER A 193 15.15 -2.68 -5.59
N ARG A 194 13.95 -3.07 -6.10
CA ARG A 194 13.60 -4.49 -6.16
C ARG A 194 12.84 -4.91 -7.43
N LEU A 195 13.14 -4.27 -8.58
CA LEU A 195 12.41 -4.55 -9.82
C LEU A 195 12.42 -6.05 -10.21
N TYR A 196 13.54 -6.71 -10.04
CA TYR A 196 13.67 -8.14 -10.42
C TYR A 196 12.74 -9.09 -9.65
N ALA A 197 12.30 -8.68 -8.46
CA ALA A 197 11.32 -9.43 -7.67
C ALA A 197 9.93 -9.47 -8.32
N TYR A 198 9.65 -8.59 -9.30
CA TYR A 198 8.32 -8.45 -9.88
C TYR A 198 8.20 -9.03 -11.29
N ARG A 199 9.13 -9.88 -11.70
CA ARG A 199 9.02 -10.63 -12.95
C ARG A 199 7.71 -11.42 -12.98
N GLY A 200 7.02 -11.39 -14.11
CA GLY A 200 5.72 -12.03 -14.29
C GLY A 200 4.53 -11.17 -13.84
N ALA A 201 4.75 -9.93 -13.38
CA ALA A 201 3.66 -8.98 -13.21
C ALA A 201 3.01 -8.65 -14.56
N SER A 202 1.68 -8.53 -14.58
CA SER A 202 0.94 -8.12 -15.80
C SER A 202 1.10 -6.62 -16.07
N MET A 203 1.37 -5.84 -15.01
CA MET A 203 1.58 -4.40 -15.08
C MET A 203 2.41 -3.93 -13.89
N ILE A 204 3.35 -3.03 -14.15
CA ILE A 204 4.09 -2.29 -13.12
C ILE A 204 3.68 -0.83 -13.19
N VAL A 205 3.34 -0.24 -12.03
CA VAL A 205 2.95 1.17 -11.91
C VAL A 205 4.00 1.90 -11.09
N CYS A 206 4.76 2.77 -11.73
CA CYS A 206 5.80 3.56 -11.08
C CYS A 206 5.75 5.02 -11.58
N ASN A 207 6.29 5.94 -10.78
CA ASN A 207 6.52 7.31 -11.24
C ASN A 207 7.85 7.42 -11.99
N ALA A 208 8.11 8.57 -12.65
CA ALA A 208 9.32 8.78 -13.44
C ALA A 208 10.62 8.59 -12.62
N LYS A 209 10.62 9.03 -11.35
CA LYS A 209 11.77 8.84 -10.47
C LYS A 209 12.03 7.36 -10.17
N GLU A 210 10.97 6.61 -9.86
CA GLU A 210 11.05 5.16 -9.63
C GLU A 210 11.50 4.42 -10.90
N ALA A 211 10.93 4.77 -12.06
CA ALA A 211 11.34 4.21 -13.34
C ALA A 211 12.82 4.52 -13.67
N GLY A 212 13.24 5.77 -13.45
CA GLY A 212 14.64 6.19 -13.62
C GLY A 212 15.61 5.40 -12.76
N PHE A 213 15.23 5.07 -11.53
CA PHE A 213 16.01 4.20 -10.65
C PHE A 213 16.20 2.79 -11.26
N PHE A 214 15.16 2.23 -11.86
CA PHE A 214 15.22 0.90 -12.48
C PHE A 214 16.10 0.85 -13.72
N VAL A 215 16.15 1.92 -14.53
CA VAL A 215 17.00 2.02 -15.72
C VAL A 215 18.34 2.73 -15.45
N ILE A 216 18.61 3.09 -14.19
CA ILE A 216 19.85 3.73 -13.71
C ILE A 216 20.11 5.04 -14.47
N ARG A 217 19.09 5.86 -14.73
CA ARG A 217 19.20 7.18 -15.35
C ARG A 217 18.07 8.13 -14.92
N SER A 218 18.32 9.44 -15.07
CA SER A 218 17.26 10.44 -14.92
C SER A 218 16.30 10.40 -16.13
N LEU A 219 15.01 10.62 -15.88
CA LEU A 219 13.98 10.68 -16.91
C LEU A 219 13.41 12.12 -16.89
N GLU A 220 13.95 12.96 -17.77
CA GLU A 220 13.67 14.42 -17.79
C GLU A 220 12.60 14.79 -18.81
N ASP A 221 12.33 13.94 -19.78
CA ASP A 221 11.36 14.16 -20.85
C ASP A 221 10.55 12.90 -21.18
N GLU A 222 9.52 13.06 -22.02
CA GLU A 222 8.64 11.98 -22.43
C GLU A 222 9.37 10.88 -23.24
N GLU A 223 10.36 11.24 -24.03
CA GLU A 223 11.13 10.28 -24.83
C GLU A 223 11.97 9.38 -23.92
N ALA A 224 12.62 9.94 -22.91
CA ALA A 224 13.35 9.18 -21.89
C ALA A 224 12.44 8.23 -21.11
N VAL A 225 11.21 8.66 -20.82
CA VAL A 225 10.19 7.81 -20.15
C VAL A 225 9.76 6.66 -21.06
N ASP A 226 9.52 6.90 -22.36
CA ASP A 226 9.15 5.85 -23.33
C ASP A 226 10.27 4.82 -23.50
N GLN A 227 11.52 5.28 -23.66
CA GLN A 227 12.69 4.41 -23.76
C GLN A 227 12.89 3.57 -22.49
N ALA A 228 12.69 4.17 -21.30
CA ALA A 228 12.73 3.43 -20.04
C ALA A 228 11.64 2.38 -19.96
N GLY A 229 10.40 2.72 -20.36
CA GLY A 229 9.28 1.79 -20.43
C GLY A 229 9.59 0.57 -21.32
N ARG A 230 10.17 0.80 -22.51
CA ARG A 230 10.58 -0.28 -23.42
C ARG A 230 11.70 -1.16 -22.87
N ALA A 231 12.62 -0.57 -22.09
CA ALA A 231 13.70 -1.31 -21.46
C ALA A 231 13.26 -2.18 -20.27
N LEU A 232 12.08 -1.88 -19.70
CA LEU A 232 11.51 -2.59 -18.55
C LEU A 232 10.52 -3.70 -18.97
N LEU A 233 10.12 -3.73 -20.24
CA LEU A 233 9.24 -4.77 -20.81
C LEU A 233 10.03 -5.98 -21.28
#